data_e439d0ef2095bfd76a4f6f7f31154ab7
#
_entry.id   e439d0ef2095bfd76a4f6f7f31154ab7
#
_cell.length_a   1.000
_cell.length_b   1.000
_cell.length_c   1.000
_cell.angle_alpha   90.00
_cell.angle_beta   90.00
_cell.angle_gamma   90.00
#
_symmetry.space_group_name_H-M   'P 1'
#
loop_
_entity.id
_entity.type
_entity.pdbx_description
1 polymer ?
#
loop_
_entity_poly.entity_id
_entity_poly.type
_entity_poly.pdbx_seq_one_letter_code
_entity_poly.pdbx_strand_id
1 'polypeptide(L)'
;MSNRVILPAGTVLGKSFEYGIDINLGTTAVPFWQPIRRMSGFQPAFPPTNTDVATYDDLGDPNEDVTGRGFTASLTVQGNRSLATGRYLPELEALLAAAKGTLEGAVVETRYYHKPELGTPNPDDAGRGFATVELTRSNTDNSGIEVKAITLTGKGRFEQIANPFQGWAVTAPSILAISPEGAGSGELVNISGTGLLGATGITFDAIPAAEYEIVSGSTIIALLPEDGAGDVPVVVTTPGGVSTPVLFTRGA
;
A
#
# COMPACT_ATOMS: atom_id res chain seq x y z
N MET A 1 -11.16 -36.00 -16.59
CA MET A 1 -10.88 -35.41 -15.24
C MET A 1 -9.97 -34.22 -15.45
N SER A 2 -10.40 -33.04 -15.05
CA SER A 2 -9.58 -31.83 -15.18
C SER A 2 -8.45 -31.89 -14.15
N ASN A 3 -7.19 -31.96 -14.60
CA ASN A 3 -6.01 -31.79 -13.75
C ASN A 3 -5.91 -30.33 -13.28
N ARG A 4 -6.76 -29.95 -12.35
CA ARG A 4 -6.74 -28.62 -11.76
C ARG A 4 -5.55 -28.56 -10.80
N VAL A 5 -4.56 -27.74 -11.12
CA VAL A 5 -3.48 -27.43 -10.18
C VAL A 5 -4.09 -26.67 -9.01
N ILE A 6 -3.97 -27.26 -7.82
CA ILE A 6 -4.51 -26.67 -6.58
C ILE A 6 -3.52 -25.65 -6.07
N LEU A 7 -3.98 -24.44 -5.78
CA LEU A 7 -3.15 -23.42 -5.14
C LEU A 7 -2.93 -23.78 -3.65
N PRO A 8 -1.75 -23.45 -3.10
CA PRO A 8 -1.47 -23.64 -1.69
C PRO A 8 -2.49 -22.90 -0.82
N ALA A 9 -2.81 -23.47 0.36
CA ALA A 9 -3.68 -22.80 1.34
C ALA A 9 -3.06 -21.47 1.79
N GLY A 10 -3.89 -20.45 2.01
CA GLY A 10 -3.43 -19.11 2.41
C GLY A 10 -2.96 -18.22 1.26
N THR A 11 -3.07 -18.69 0.00
CA THR A 11 -2.80 -17.82 -1.17
C THR A 11 -4.04 -17.02 -1.54
N VAL A 12 -3.83 -15.75 -1.90
CA VAL A 12 -4.86 -14.85 -2.42
C VAL A 12 -4.45 -14.34 -3.80
N LEU A 13 -5.41 -13.97 -4.61
CA LEU A 13 -5.16 -13.35 -5.90
C LEU A 13 -4.72 -11.90 -5.70
N GLY A 14 -3.53 -11.54 -6.19
CA GLY A 14 -3.05 -10.15 -6.22
C GLY A 14 -3.93 -9.27 -7.11
N LYS A 15 -4.10 -8.02 -6.73
CA LYS A 15 -4.91 -7.04 -7.45
C LYS A 15 -4.04 -6.00 -8.15
N SER A 16 -4.49 -5.51 -9.30
CA SER A 16 -3.72 -4.57 -10.13
C SER A 16 -3.38 -3.24 -9.44
N PHE A 17 -4.13 -2.85 -8.40
CA PHE A 17 -3.89 -1.61 -7.65
C PHE A 17 -2.90 -1.77 -6.48
N GLU A 18 -2.39 -2.99 -6.25
CA GLU A 18 -1.49 -3.30 -5.13
C GLU A 18 -0.03 -2.88 -5.39
N TYR A 19 0.17 -1.75 -6.05
CA TYR A 19 1.47 -1.12 -6.24
C TYR A 19 1.44 0.36 -5.88
N GLY A 20 2.54 0.83 -5.33
CA GLY A 20 2.84 2.22 -5.09
C GLY A 20 4.05 2.66 -5.88
N ILE A 21 4.07 3.92 -6.25
CA ILE A 21 5.26 4.59 -6.77
C ILE A 21 5.34 5.97 -6.13
N ASP A 22 6.52 6.29 -5.61
CA ASP A 22 6.84 7.58 -5.00
C ASP A 22 7.88 8.29 -5.83
N ILE A 23 7.86 9.61 -5.78
CA ILE A 23 8.95 10.46 -6.23
C ILE A 23 9.58 11.20 -5.05
N ASN A 24 10.88 11.42 -5.13
CA ASN A 24 11.60 12.21 -4.15
C ASN A 24 11.48 13.70 -4.48
N LEU A 25 10.78 14.45 -3.62
CA LEU A 25 10.66 15.90 -3.70
C LEU A 25 11.76 16.63 -2.89
N GLY A 26 12.58 15.87 -2.16
CA GLY A 26 13.75 16.36 -1.45
C GLY A 26 15.03 16.22 -2.26
N THR A 27 16.12 15.96 -1.56
CA THR A 27 17.42 15.62 -2.16
C THR A 27 17.72 14.15 -1.94
N THR A 28 18.68 13.59 -2.67
CA THR A 28 19.13 12.20 -2.46
C THR A 28 19.67 11.98 -1.04
N ALA A 29 20.29 13.00 -0.44
CA ALA A 29 20.83 12.93 0.93
C ALA A 29 19.73 13.06 2.01
N VAL A 30 18.69 13.84 1.73
CA VAL A 30 17.53 14.05 2.62
C VAL A 30 16.26 13.85 1.78
N PRO A 31 15.86 12.58 1.54
CA PRO A 31 14.75 12.31 0.67
C PRO A 31 13.40 12.66 1.34
N PHE A 32 12.53 13.27 0.55
CA PHE A 32 11.13 13.50 0.90
C PHE A 32 10.26 12.76 -0.11
N TRP A 33 9.92 11.53 0.24
CA TRP A 33 9.15 10.63 -0.62
C TRP A 33 7.67 11.02 -0.63
N GLN A 34 7.17 11.34 -1.81
CA GLN A 34 5.78 11.69 -2.05
C GLN A 34 5.14 10.64 -2.97
N PRO A 35 4.10 9.91 -2.50
CA PRO A 35 3.39 8.96 -3.37
C PRO A 35 2.69 9.67 -4.53
N ILE A 36 2.74 9.07 -5.70
CA ILE A 36 1.94 9.53 -6.85
C ILE A 36 0.50 9.10 -6.61
N ARG A 37 -0.34 10.08 -6.32
CA ARG A 37 -1.76 9.88 -6.03
C ARG A 37 -2.61 9.86 -7.30
N ARG A 38 -3.79 9.21 -7.24
CA ARG A 38 -4.74 9.15 -8.35
C ARG A 38 -4.18 8.55 -9.63
N MET A 39 -3.26 7.61 -9.48
CA MET A 39 -2.67 6.87 -10.59
C MET A 39 -3.49 5.63 -10.95
N SER A 40 -3.31 5.17 -12.17
CA SER A 40 -3.79 3.88 -12.68
C SER A 40 -2.84 3.36 -13.77
N GLY A 41 -2.97 2.07 -14.10
CA GLY A 41 -2.19 1.46 -15.18
C GLY A 41 -0.69 1.44 -14.93
N PHE A 42 -0.24 1.33 -13.67
CA PHE A 42 1.18 1.25 -13.35
C PHE A 42 1.78 -0.07 -13.85
N GLN A 43 2.78 0.04 -14.71
CA GLN A 43 3.46 -1.09 -15.34
C GLN A 43 4.98 -0.91 -15.24
N PRO A 44 5.62 -1.41 -14.16
CA PRO A 44 7.08 -1.45 -14.08
C PRO A 44 7.63 -2.56 -14.98
N ALA A 45 8.74 -2.31 -15.65
CA ALA A 45 9.43 -3.29 -16.49
C ALA A 45 10.95 -3.15 -16.36
N PHE A 46 11.64 -4.27 -16.51
CA PHE A 46 13.09 -4.38 -16.38
C PHE A 46 13.68 -4.99 -17.67
N PRO A 47 13.66 -4.25 -18.79
CA PRO A 47 14.17 -4.79 -20.05
C PRO A 47 15.63 -5.19 -19.93
N PRO A 48 16.00 -6.43 -20.35
CA PRO A 48 17.39 -6.84 -20.37
C PRO A 48 18.15 -6.11 -21.48
N THR A 49 19.44 -5.89 -21.25
CA THR A 49 20.42 -5.56 -22.27
C THR A 49 21.20 -6.82 -22.57
N ASN A 50 21.03 -7.35 -23.78
CA ASN A 50 21.69 -8.56 -24.22
C ASN A 50 22.95 -8.24 -25.02
N THR A 51 23.94 -9.08 -24.90
CA THR A 51 25.16 -9.06 -25.71
C THR A 51 25.39 -10.46 -26.28
N ASP A 52 25.63 -10.53 -27.58
CA ASP A 52 26.00 -11.76 -28.23
C ASP A 52 27.40 -12.20 -27.76
N VAL A 53 27.45 -13.38 -27.18
CA VAL A 53 28.70 -14.04 -26.71
C VAL A 53 28.97 -15.35 -27.45
N ALA A 54 28.29 -15.56 -28.58
CA ALA A 54 28.45 -16.76 -29.40
C ALA A 54 29.90 -16.96 -29.89
N THR A 55 30.35 -18.18 -29.81
CA THR A 55 31.67 -18.62 -30.23
C THR A 55 31.56 -19.74 -31.29
N TYR A 56 32.67 -20.20 -31.83
CA TYR A 56 32.68 -21.36 -32.76
C TYR A 56 32.20 -22.64 -32.11
N ASP A 57 32.24 -22.74 -30.77
CA ASP A 57 31.76 -23.91 -30.04
C ASP A 57 30.21 -23.97 -30.01
N ASP A 58 29.53 -22.84 -30.26
CA ASP A 58 28.08 -22.76 -30.38
C ASP A 58 27.56 -23.22 -31.75
N LEU A 59 28.47 -23.61 -32.67
CA LEU A 59 28.16 -24.16 -34.01
C LEU A 59 27.21 -23.29 -34.85
N GLY A 60 27.15 -21.96 -34.59
CA GLY A 60 26.31 -21.00 -35.28
C GLY A 60 24.95 -20.77 -34.62
N ASP A 61 24.67 -21.40 -33.49
CA ASP A 61 23.50 -21.08 -32.69
C ASP A 61 23.72 -19.77 -31.94
N PRO A 62 22.66 -18.94 -31.77
CA PRO A 62 22.74 -17.68 -31.00
C PRO A 62 22.98 -17.99 -29.52
N ASN A 63 23.92 -17.26 -28.92
CA ASN A 63 24.23 -17.33 -27.49
C ASN A 63 24.31 -15.91 -26.92
N GLU A 64 23.26 -15.50 -26.20
CA GLU A 64 23.14 -14.13 -25.66
C GLU A 64 23.18 -14.12 -24.14
N ASP A 65 24.09 -13.31 -23.58
CA ASP A 65 24.16 -13.03 -22.16
C ASP A 65 23.48 -11.70 -21.80
N VAL A 66 22.80 -11.70 -20.65
CA VAL A 66 22.20 -10.48 -20.09
C VAL A 66 23.27 -9.69 -19.33
N THR A 67 23.80 -8.64 -19.95
CA THR A 67 24.87 -7.80 -19.39
C THR A 67 24.36 -6.63 -18.54
N GLY A 68 23.06 -6.34 -18.61
CA GLY A 68 22.44 -5.26 -17.83
C GLY A 68 20.93 -5.34 -17.83
N ARG A 69 20.30 -4.53 -16.98
CA ARG A 69 18.84 -4.34 -16.98
C ARG A 69 18.53 -2.87 -16.86
N GLY A 70 17.65 -2.40 -17.72
CA GLY A 70 17.04 -1.08 -17.60
C GLY A 70 15.87 -1.08 -16.62
N PHE A 71 15.32 0.09 -16.37
CA PHE A 71 14.03 0.28 -15.71
C PHE A 71 13.14 1.14 -16.61
N THR A 72 11.90 0.75 -16.77
CA THR A 72 10.87 1.59 -17.37
C THR A 72 9.58 1.42 -16.59
N ALA A 73 8.78 2.47 -16.51
CA ALA A 73 7.46 2.38 -15.95
C ALA A 73 6.49 3.29 -16.70
N SER A 74 5.31 2.80 -17.00
CA SER A 74 4.20 3.60 -17.53
C SER A 74 3.08 3.68 -16.52
N LEU A 75 2.41 4.82 -16.45
CA LEU A 75 1.24 5.04 -15.60
C LEU A 75 0.40 6.21 -16.15
N THR A 76 -0.83 6.29 -15.69
CA THR A 76 -1.68 7.47 -15.92
C THR A 76 -2.06 8.10 -14.58
N VAL A 77 -2.17 9.43 -14.56
CA VAL A 77 -2.51 10.22 -13.36
C VAL A 77 -3.62 11.22 -13.68
N GLN A 78 -4.62 11.29 -12.82
CA GLN A 78 -5.68 12.29 -12.93
C GLN A 78 -5.16 13.68 -12.58
N GLY A 79 -5.55 14.69 -13.36
CA GLY A 79 -5.13 16.08 -13.20
C GLY A 79 -5.87 16.81 -12.07
N ASN A 80 -5.64 16.42 -10.82
CA ASN A 80 -6.21 17.12 -9.67
C ASN A 80 -5.43 18.40 -9.35
N ARG A 81 -6.13 19.54 -9.23
CA ARG A 81 -5.53 20.84 -8.96
C ARG A 81 -6.21 21.58 -7.82
N SER A 82 -5.47 22.42 -7.16
CA SER A 82 -5.98 23.34 -6.14
C SER A 82 -6.82 24.44 -6.78
N LEU A 83 -8.02 24.69 -6.27
CA LEU A 83 -8.86 25.81 -6.73
C LEU A 83 -8.26 27.18 -6.35
N ALA A 84 -7.52 27.24 -5.24
CA ALA A 84 -6.92 28.50 -4.76
C ALA A 84 -5.67 28.89 -5.54
N THR A 85 -4.82 27.93 -5.92
CA THR A 85 -3.52 28.20 -6.55
C THR A 85 -3.46 27.82 -8.04
N GLY A 86 -4.42 27.05 -8.54
CA GLY A 86 -4.41 26.47 -9.88
C GLY A 86 -3.36 25.39 -10.11
N ARG A 87 -2.48 25.12 -9.13
CA ARG A 87 -1.41 24.12 -9.24
C ARG A 87 -1.95 22.71 -9.05
N TYR A 88 -1.33 21.76 -9.75
CA TYR A 88 -1.54 20.34 -9.53
C TYR A 88 -0.97 19.90 -8.17
N LEU A 89 -1.20 18.65 -7.82
CA LEU A 89 -0.58 18.05 -6.65
C LEU A 89 0.96 18.08 -6.78
N PRO A 90 1.71 18.21 -5.67
CA PRO A 90 3.16 18.43 -5.71
C PRO A 90 3.93 17.41 -6.54
N GLU A 91 3.56 16.14 -6.47
CA GLU A 91 4.17 15.07 -7.24
C GLU A 91 3.94 15.25 -8.76
N LEU A 92 2.76 15.69 -9.18
CA LEU A 92 2.46 15.92 -10.58
C LEU A 92 3.13 17.19 -11.11
N GLU A 93 3.26 18.24 -10.27
CA GLU A 93 4.02 19.44 -10.63
C GLU A 93 5.50 19.12 -10.83
N ALA A 94 6.10 18.27 -9.97
CA ALA A 94 7.49 17.84 -10.11
C ALA A 94 7.70 17.02 -11.39
N LEU A 95 6.80 16.09 -11.69
CA LEU A 95 6.84 15.31 -12.93
C LEU A 95 6.67 16.20 -14.18
N LEU A 96 5.78 17.19 -14.10
CA LEU A 96 5.56 18.16 -15.19
C LEU A 96 6.78 19.05 -15.40
N ALA A 97 7.45 19.47 -14.32
CA ALA A 97 8.69 20.25 -14.39
C ALA A 97 9.82 19.41 -15.01
N ALA A 98 9.98 18.16 -14.58
CA ALA A 98 10.98 17.26 -15.13
C ALA A 98 10.73 16.95 -16.61
N ALA A 99 9.49 16.72 -17.01
CA ALA A 99 9.13 16.47 -18.41
C ALA A 99 9.44 17.66 -19.36
N LYS A 100 9.54 18.88 -18.82
CA LYS A 100 9.93 20.09 -19.55
C LYS A 100 11.42 20.45 -19.36
N GLY A 101 12.08 19.74 -18.44
CA GLY A 101 13.47 19.97 -18.08
C GLY A 101 14.44 19.39 -19.10
N THR A 102 15.71 19.73 -18.91
CA THR A 102 16.84 19.19 -19.67
C THR A 102 17.94 18.75 -18.73
N LEU A 103 18.77 17.81 -19.15
CA LEU A 103 19.89 17.26 -18.36
C LEU A 103 19.41 16.77 -16.97
N GLU A 104 19.98 17.27 -15.90
CA GLU A 104 19.60 16.88 -14.53
C GLU A 104 18.18 17.36 -14.16
N GLY A 105 17.70 18.44 -14.76
CA GLY A 105 16.35 18.95 -14.57
C GLY A 105 15.24 18.06 -15.19
N ALA A 106 15.61 17.11 -16.05
CA ALA A 106 14.71 16.14 -16.64
C ALA A 106 14.59 14.84 -15.82
N VAL A 107 15.31 14.75 -14.70
CA VAL A 107 15.47 13.51 -13.93
C VAL A 107 14.74 13.64 -12.60
N VAL A 108 14.02 12.59 -12.23
CA VAL A 108 13.42 12.40 -10.91
C VAL A 108 14.01 11.16 -10.26
N GLU A 109 14.17 11.19 -8.95
CA GLU A 109 14.43 10.00 -8.17
C GLU A 109 13.10 9.36 -7.80
N THR A 110 12.94 8.07 -8.09
CA THR A 110 11.69 7.34 -7.88
C THR A 110 11.93 6.02 -7.18
N ARG A 111 10.92 5.55 -6.48
CA ARG A 111 10.85 4.18 -5.96
C ARG A 111 9.47 3.61 -6.17
N TYR A 112 9.39 2.32 -6.51
CA TYR A 112 8.13 1.58 -6.55
C TYR A 112 8.16 0.47 -5.50
N TYR A 113 6.99 -0.01 -5.12
CA TYR A 113 6.86 -1.07 -4.13
C TYR A 113 5.48 -1.75 -4.21
N HIS A 114 5.47 -3.04 -3.86
CA HIS A 114 4.25 -3.80 -3.67
C HIS A 114 3.56 -3.38 -2.35
N LYS A 115 2.26 -3.04 -2.42
CA LYS A 115 1.44 -2.64 -1.27
C LYS A 115 0.11 -3.38 -1.28
N PRO A 116 0.07 -4.65 -0.83
CA PRO A 116 -1.12 -5.48 -0.87
C PRO A 116 -2.24 -4.89 -0.01
N GLU A 117 -3.49 -5.15 -0.42
CA GLU A 117 -4.65 -4.79 0.40
C GLU A 117 -4.72 -5.63 1.68
N LEU A 118 -4.34 -6.91 1.58
CA LEU A 118 -4.34 -7.87 2.68
C LEU A 118 -3.00 -8.58 2.77
N GLY A 119 -2.59 -8.88 3.99
CA GLY A 119 -1.36 -9.63 4.25
C GLY A 119 -0.11 -8.77 4.25
N THR A 120 1.03 -9.44 4.20
CA THR A 120 2.37 -8.83 4.22
C THR A 120 2.79 -8.44 2.81
N PRO A 121 3.41 -7.27 2.60
CA PRO A 121 3.97 -6.92 1.31
C PRO A 121 5.11 -7.87 0.92
N ASN A 122 5.28 -8.11 -0.38
CA ASN A 122 6.46 -8.83 -0.86
C ASN A 122 7.70 -7.99 -0.55
N PRO A 123 8.65 -8.51 0.28
CA PRO A 123 9.82 -7.74 0.71
C PRO A 123 10.79 -7.42 -0.43
N ASP A 124 10.79 -8.25 -1.47
CA ASP A 124 11.73 -8.17 -2.59
C ASP A 124 11.15 -7.43 -3.81
N ASP A 125 9.86 -7.10 -3.79
CA ASP A 125 9.20 -6.40 -4.89
C ASP A 125 9.13 -4.90 -4.62
N ALA A 126 10.29 -4.30 -4.56
CA ALA A 126 10.51 -2.87 -4.45
C ALA A 126 11.84 -2.47 -5.07
N GLY A 127 11.88 -1.30 -5.67
CA GLY A 127 13.09 -0.78 -6.29
C GLY A 127 13.15 0.74 -6.27
N ARG A 128 14.37 1.29 -6.38
CA ARG A 128 14.68 2.71 -6.36
C ARG A 128 15.71 3.06 -7.43
N GLY A 129 15.58 4.22 -8.02
CA GLY A 129 16.56 4.74 -8.97
C GLY A 129 16.16 6.08 -9.54
N PHE A 130 16.95 6.55 -10.49
CA PHE A 130 16.68 7.77 -11.22
C PHE A 130 16.01 7.46 -12.54
N ALA A 131 15.10 8.33 -12.98
CA ALA A 131 14.41 8.17 -14.25
C ALA A 131 14.19 9.53 -14.91
N THR A 132 14.26 9.57 -16.23
CA THR A 132 13.75 10.68 -17.05
C THR A 132 12.25 10.55 -17.20
N VAL A 133 11.58 11.68 -17.39
CA VAL A 133 10.13 11.77 -17.41
C VAL A 133 9.66 12.19 -18.80
N GLU A 134 8.77 11.40 -19.39
CA GLU A 134 7.92 11.81 -20.50
C GLU A 134 6.48 11.95 -20.00
N LEU A 135 5.81 13.07 -20.32
CA LEU A 135 4.47 13.35 -19.88
C LEU A 135 3.62 13.90 -21.04
N THR A 136 2.50 13.23 -21.31
CA THR A 136 1.55 13.62 -22.35
C THR A 136 0.13 13.71 -21.80
N ARG A 137 -0.75 14.47 -22.45
CA ARG A 137 -2.19 14.39 -22.15
C ARG A 137 -2.77 13.16 -22.84
N SER A 138 -3.37 12.27 -22.06
CA SER A 138 -3.95 11.04 -22.62
C SER A 138 -5.44 11.19 -22.96
N ASN A 139 -6.15 12.07 -22.27
CA ASN A 139 -7.55 12.39 -22.59
C ASN A 139 -7.67 13.82 -23.09
N THR A 140 -8.16 13.98 -24.31
CA THR A 140 -8.30 15.27 -25.00
C THR A 140 -9.76 15.60 -25.36
N ASP A 141 -10.69 14.74 -24.95
CA ASP A 141 -12.12 14.97 -25.18
C ASP A 141 -12.62 16.16 -24.36
N ASN A 142 -13.65 16.83 -24.87
CA ASN A 142 -14.22 18.01 -24.22
C ASN A 142 -15.13 17.68 -23.02
N SER A 143 -15.54 16.41 -22.86
CA SER A 143 -16.42 15.93 -21.78
C SER A 143 -15.72 15.03 -20.78
N GLY A 144 -14.45 14.66 -21.00
CA GLY A 144 -13.68 13.76 -20.16
C GLY A 144 -12.93 14.47 -19.04
N ILE A 145 -12.50 13.70 -18.03
CA ILE A 145 -11.58 14.18 -16.99
C ILE A 145 -10.16 14.35 -17.56
N GLU A 146 -9.41 15.28 -17.00
CA GLU A 146 -8.01 15.45 -17.38
C GLU A 146 -7.16 14.30 -16.85
N VAL A 147 -6.45 13.61 -17.76
CA VAL A 147 -5.51 12.52 -17.46
C VAL A 147 -4.18 12.78 -18.15
N LYS A 148 -3.11 12.57 -17.42
CA LYS A 148 -1.72 12.62 -17.91
C LYS A 148 -1.19 11.19 -18.01
N ALA A 149 -0.68 10.82 -19.18
CA ALA A 149 0.12 9.62 -19.35
C ALA A 149 1.59 9.97 -19.07
N ILE A 150 2.23 9.15 -18.26
CA ILE A 150 3.60 9.35 -17.80
C ILE A 150 4.39 8.09 -18.12
N THR A 151 5.55 8.28 -18.72
CA THR A 151 6.55 7.24 -18.93
C THR A 151 7.83 7.65 -18.20
N LEU A 152 8.30 6.76 -17.37
CA LEU A 152 9.57 6.87 -16.66
C LEU A 152 10.58 5.95 -17.33
N THR A 153 11.74 6.50 -17.71
CA THR A 153 12.84 5.72 -18.29
C THR A 153 14.05 5.85 -17.39
N GLY A 154 14.53 4.72 -16.87
CA GLY A 154 15.64 4.68 -15.92
C GLY A 154 16.91 5.30 -16.47
N LYS A 155 17.57 6.10 -15.63
CA LYS A 155 18.88 6.69 -15.86
C LYS A 155 19.89 6.10 -14.88
N GLY A 156 20.74 5.20 -15.38
CA GLY A 156 21.70 4.47 -14.56
C GLY A 156 21.09 3.24 -13.89
N ARG A 157 21.71 2.80 -12.79
CA ARG A 157 21.29 1.59 -12.09
C ARG A 157 20.00 1.82 -11.32
N PHE A 158 19.07 0.89 -11.48
CA PHE A 158 17.89 0.80 -10.63
C PHE A 158 18.14 -0.32 -9.60
N GLU A 159 18.05 0.01 -8.31
CA GLU A 159 18.42 -0.87 -7.22
C GLU A 159 17.19 -1.51 -6.58
N GLN A 160 17.27 -2.80 -6.29
CA GLN A 160 16.29 -3.44 -5.41
C GLN A 160 16.52 -2.92 -4.00
N ILE A 161 15.43 -2.57 -3.32
CA ILE A 161 15.42 -2.09 -1.93
C ILE A 161 14.49 -2.94 -1.10
N ALA A 162 14.64 -2.89 0.23
CA ALA A 162 13.62 -3.41 1.12
C ALA A 162 12.30 -2.65 0.88
N ASN A 163 11.19 -3.39 0.85
CA ASN A 163 9.89 -2.79 0.60
C ASN A 163 9.58 -1.72 1.68
N PRO A 164 9.39 -0.45 1.30
CA PRO A 164 9.15 0.64 2.24
C PRO A 164 7.72 0.67 2.79
N PHE A 165 6.82 -0.14 2.24
CA PHE A 165 5.43 -0.18 2.69
C PHE A 165 5.31 -0.91 4.02
N GLN A 166 4.95 -0.18 5.07
CA GLN A 166 4.79 -0.69 6.43
C GLN A 166 3.38 -1.28 6.70
N GLY A 167 2.59 -1.45 5.65
CA GLY A 167 1.17 -1.76 5.76
C GLY A 167 0.31 -0.49 5.65
N TRP A 168 -0.97 -0.68 5.46
CA TRP A 168 -1.93 0.42 5.53
C TRP A 168 -1.87 0.95 6.96
N ALA A 169 -1.69 2.26 7.13
CA ALA A 169 -1.75 2.90 8.43
C ALA A 169 -3.15 2.65 8.99
N VAL A 170 -3.28 1.57 9.73
CA VAL A 170 -4.48 1.26 10.50
C VAL A 170 -4.37 2.20 11.69
N THR A 171 -5.16 3.24 11.70
CA THR A 171 -5.34 4.08 12.88
C THR A 171 -5.68 3.17 14.05
N ALA A 172 -5.08 3.40 15.21
CA ALA A 172 -5.44 2.66 16.41
C ALA A 172 -6.98 2.65 16.53
N PRO A 173 -7.58 1.53 16.93
CA PRO A 173 -9.03 1.44 17.03
C PRO A 173 -9.55 2.43 18.08
N SER A 174 -10.76 2.89 17.91
CA SER A 174 -11.44 3.73 18.89
C SER A 174 -12.79 3.10 19.23
N ILE A 175 -13.02 2.87 20.51
CA ILE A 175 -14.32 2.39 21.02
C ILE A 175 -15.18 3.62 21.28
N LEU A 176 -16.40 3.60 20.75
CA LEU A 176 -17.40 4.66 20.95
C LEU A 176 -18.42 4.27 22.02
N ALA A 177 -18.89 3.04 22.00
CA ALA A 177 -19.88 2.55 22.96
C ALA A 177 -19.82 1.03 23.08
N ILE A 178 -20.25 0.52 24.24
CA ILE A 178 -20.39 -0.91 24.53
C ILE A 178 -21.81 -1.11 25.05
N SER A 179 -22.54 -2.09 24.53
CA SER A 179 -23.94 -2.35 24.89
C SER A 179 -24.29 -3.83 24.86
N PRO A 180 -25.24 -4.31 25.67
CA PRO A 180 -25.95 -3.56 26.72
C PRO A 180 -25.06 -3.29 27.94
N GLU A 181 -25.28 -2.18 28.63
CA GLU A 181 -24.70 -1.93 29.94
C GLU A 181 -25.28 -2.93 30.97
N GLY A 182 -24.47 -3.30 31.98
CA GLY A 182 -24.90 -4.24 33.01
C GLY A 182 -24.89 -5.71 32.56
N ALA A 183 -24.31 -6.03 31.41
CA ALA A 183 -24.13 -7.41 31.01
C ALA A 183 -23.15 -8.14 31.96
N GLY A 184 -23.50 -9.37 32.33
CA GLY A 184 -22.72 -10.22 33.24
C GLY A 184 -21.78 -11.20 32.52
N SER A 185 -21.12 -12.04 33.31
CA SER A 185 -20.22 -13.06 32.80
C SER A 185 -20.95 -14.03 31.84
N GLY A 186 -20.32 -14.34 30.69
CA GLY A 186 -20.89 -15.22 29.68
C GLY A 186 -22.00 -14.58 28.82
N GLU A 187 -22.26 -13.28 28.96
CA GLU A 187 -23.19 -12.56 28.08
C GLU A 187 -22.47 -11.89 26.93
N LEU A 188 -23.20 -11.66 25.83
CA LEU A 188 -22.70 -11.00 24.64
C LEU A 188 -22.84 -9.49 24.76
N VAL A 189 -21.79 -8.78 24.41
CA VAL A 189 -21.82 -7.33 24.26
C VAL A 189 -21.43 -6.93 22.84
N ASN A 190 -22.02 -5.85 22.38
CA ASN A 190 -21.70 -5.20 21.12
C ASN A 190 -20.75 -4.03 21.40
N ILE A 191 -19.55 -4.08 20.85
CA ILE A 191 -18.55 -3.01 20.89
C ILE A 191 -18.65 -2.25 19.57
N SER A 192 -19.08 -1.01 19.63
CA SER A 192 -19.15 -0.11 18.48
C SER A 192 -17.98 0.88 18.50
N GLY A 193 -17.46 1.21 17.32
CA GLY A 193 -16.29 2.07 17.22
C GLY A 193 -15.83 2.32 15.80
N THR A 194 -14.56 2.64 15.66
CA THR A 194 -13.89 2.81 14.35
C THR A 194 -12.56 2.05 14.33
N GLY A 195 -12.14 1.60 13.14
CA GLY A 195 -10.87 0.87 12.98
C GLY A 195 -10.85 -0.51 13.64
N LEU A 196 -12.02 -1.14 13.85
CA LEU A 196 -12.16 -2.43 14.53
C LEU A 196 -11.86 -3.62 13.62
N LEU A 197 -11.78 -3.41 12.30
CA LEU A 197 -11.46 -4.48 11.35
C LEU A 197 -10.03 -4.99 11.61
N GLY A 198 -9.90 -6.31 11.70
CA GLY A 198 -8.62 -6.95 11.99
C GLY A 198 -8.24 -6.95 13.48
N ALA A 199 -9.19 -6.79 14.40
CA ALA A 199 -8.94 -6.94 15.83
C ALA A 199 -8.28 -8.29 16.14
N THR A 200 -7.18 -8.24 16.86
CA THR A 200 -6.39 -9.41 17.28
C THR A 200 -6.57 -9.77 18.74
N GLY A 201 -7.23 -8.88 19.51
CA GLY A 201 -7.54 -9.11 20.92
C GLY A 201 -8.48 -8.06 21.48
N ILE A 202 -9.29 -8.49 22.43
CA ILE A 202 -10.17 -7.66 23.24
C ILE A 202 -9.97 -8.04 24.68
N THR A 203 -9.80 -7.07 25.56
CA THR A 203 -9.66 -7.30 27.00
C THR A 203 -10.66 -6.49 27.81
N PHE A 204 -11.15 -7.09 28.86
CA PHE A 204 -11.97 -6.50 29.92
C PHE A 204 -11.16 -6.58 31.21
N ASP A 205 -10.71 -5.43 31.73
CA ASP A 205 -9.76 -5.33 32.86
C ASP A 205 -8.55 -6.27 32.72
N ALA A 206 -7.89 -6.22 31.55
CA ALA A 206 -6.78 -7.10 31.17
C ALA A 206 -7.14 -8.59 30.97
N ILE A 207 -8.35 -9.03 31.26
CA ILE A 207 -8.82 -10.40 31.00
C ILE A 207 -9.29 -10.48 29.54
N PRO A 208 -8.76 -11.39 28.72
CA PRO A 208 -9.20 -11.55 27.34
C PRO A 208 -10.70 -11.92 27.27
N ALA A 209 -11.39 -11.37 26.28
CA ALA A 209 -12.75 -11.84 25.94
C ALA A 209 -12.73 -13.35 25.74
N ALA A 210 -13.76 -14.02 26.22
CA ALA A 210 -13.85 -15.48 26.10
C ALA A 210 -13.95 -15.90 24.62
N GLU A 211 -14.69 -15.13 23.84
CA GLU A 211 -14.84 -15.28 22.39
C GLU A 211 -15.23 -13.92 21.78
N TYR A 212 -14.92 -13.67 20.52
CA TYR A 212 -15.40 -12.48 19.82
C TYR A 212 -15.50 -12.70 18.32
N GLU A 213 -16.43 -11.97 17.67
CA GLU A 213 -16.61 -11.97 16.23
C GLU A 213 -16.57 -10.52 15.68
N ILE A 214 -15.78 -10.30 14.63
CA ILE A 214 -15.69 -9.01 13.94
C ILE A 214 -16.81 -8.97 12.88
N VAL A 215 -17.88 -8.23 13.17
CA VAL A 215 -19.00 -8.07 12.26
C VAL A 215 -18.68 -7.08 11.14
N SER A 216 -17.97 -5.99 11.47
CA SER A 216 -17.58 -4.95 10.52
C SER A 216 -16.40 -4.13 11.05
N GLY A 217 -15.92 -3.15 10.25
CA GLY A 217 -14.90 -2.18 10.69
C GLY A 217 -15.36 -1.24 11.81
N SER A 218 -16.65 -1.28 12.18
CA SER A 218 -17.24 -0.45 13.23
C SER A 218 -17.95 -1.25 14.33
N THR A 219 -17.97 -2.58 14.25
CA THR A 219 -18.77 -3.40 15.16
C THR A 219 -18.09 -4.74 15.45
N ILE A 220 -17.92 -5.06 16.72
CA ILE A 220 -17.49 -6.38 17.23
C ILE A 220 -18.53 -6.88 18.23
N ILE A 221 -18.86 -8.15 18.19
CA ILE A 221 -19.62 -8.85 19.23
C ILE A 221 -18.62 -9.65 20.06
N ALA A 222 -18.60 -9.45 21.36
CA ALA A 222 -17.69 -10.13 22.28
C ALA A 222 -18.45 -10.80 23.41
N LEU A 223 -17.97 -11.99 23.81
CA LEU A 223 -18.45 -12.71 24.97
C LEU A 223 -17.65 -12.28 26.19
N LEU A 224 -18.33 -11.80 27.22
CA LEU A 224 -17.69 -11.35 28.45
C LEU A 224 -16.99 -12.51 29.17
N PRO A 225 -15.72 -12.32 29.58
CA PRO A 225 -15.04 -13.33 30.39
C PRO A 225 -15.66 -13.46 31.79
N GLU A 226 -15.36 -14.54 32.48
CA GLU A 226 -15.74 -14.70 33.88
C GLU A 226 -14.99 -13.68 34.75
N ASP A 227 -15.73 -12.81 35.40
CA ASP A 227 -15.24 -11.80 36.36
C ASP A 227 -16.39 -11.16 37.11
N GLY A 228 -16.09 -10.42 38.19
CA GLY A 228 -17.11 -9.76 39.03
C GLY A 228 -17.80 -8.57 38.37
N ALA A 229 -18.88 -8.11 39.02
CA ALA A 229 -19.57 -6.87 38.65
C ALA A 229 -18.72 -5.63 38.93
N GLY A 230 -18.91 -4.57 38.16
CA GLY A 230 -18.23 -3.28 38.34
C GLY A 230 -17.78 -2.65 37.05
N ASP A 231 -17.12 -1.51 37.19
CA ASP A 231 -16.58 -0.78 36.05
C ASP A 231 -15.23 -1.36 35.63
N VAL A 232 -15.14 -1.85 34.39
CA VAL A 232 -13.95 -2.45 33.82
C VAL A 232 -13.49 -1.66 32.60
N PRO A 233 -12.18 -1.39 32.43
CA PRO A 233 -11.64 -0.81 31.23
C PRO A 233 -11.66 -1.85 30.11
N VAL A 234 -12.24 -1.48 28.98
CA VAL A 234 -12.26 -2.31 27.75
C VAL A 234 -11.29 -1.76 26.74
N VAL A 235 -10.49 -2.66 26.17
CA VAL A 235 -9.45 -2.34 25.21
C VAL A 235 -9.54 -3.28 24.02
N VAL A 236 -9.46 -2.72 22.82
CA VAL A 236 -9.34 -3.47 21.55
C VAL A 236 -7.95 -3.29 20.98
N THR A 237 -7.31 -4.38 20.62
CA THR A 237 -6.00 -4.40 19.95
C THR A 237 -6.19 -4.78 18.48
N THR A 238 -5.59 -4.01 17.59
CA THR A 238 -5.53 -4.29 16.15
C THR A 238 -4.09 -4.15 15.66
N PRO A 239 -3.73 -4.55 14.43
CA PRO A 239 -2.43 -4.25 13.85
C PRO A 239 -2.09 -2.74 13.82
N GLY A 240 -3.09 -1.87 13.87
CA GLY A 240 -2.93 -0.41 13.93
C GLY A 240 -2.63 0.16 15.30
N GLY A 241 -2.62 -0.67 16.33
CA GLY A 241 -2.35 -0.29 17.71
C GLY A 241 -3.46 -0.71 18.68
N VAL A 242 -3.42 -0.11 19.86
CA VAL A 242 -4.31 -0.38 20.98
C VAL A 242 -5.27 0.80 21.15
N SER A 243 -6.56 0.54 21.38
CA SER A 243 -7.53 1.60 21.66
C SER A 243 -7.25 2.30 23.00
N THR A 244 -7.71 3.52 23.14
CA THR A 244 -7.87 4.09 24.50
C THR A 244 -8.88 3.24 25.27
N PRO A 245 -8.62 2.97 26.57
CA PRO A 245 -9.57 2.23 27.41
C PRO A 245 -10.90 2.98 27.52
N VAL A 246 -12.00 2.25 27.38
CA VAL A 246 -13.36 2.76 27.62
C VAL A 246 -13.95 1.98 28.78
N LEU A 247 -14.49 2.70 29.79
CA LEU A 247 -15.13 2.07 30.94
C LEU A 247 -16.48 1.44 30.52
N PHE A 248 -16.67 0.22 30.97
CA PHE A 248 -17.90 -0.54 30.77
C PHE A 248 -18.37 -1.06 32.13
N THR A 249 -19.62 -0.79 32.49
CA THR A 249 -20.21 -1.27 33.75
C THR A 249 -20.79 -2.66 33.55
N ARG A 250 -20.19 -3.64 34.22
CA ARG A 250 -20.64 -5.03 34.21
C ARG A 250 -21.72 -5.27 35.28
N GLY A 251 -22.65 -6.15 34.94
CA GLY A 251 -23.60 -6.74 35.88
C GLY A 251 -23.00 -7.88 36.71
N ALA A 252 -23.77 -8.38 37.65
CA ALA A 252 -23.39 -9.53 38.48
C ALA A 252 -23.64 -10.84 37.74
#